data_0c1082cecdbefe0b36a5f219d8be4425
#
_entry.id   0c1082cecdbefe0b36a5f219d8be4425
#
_cell.length_a   1.000
_cell.length_b   1.000
_cell.length_c   1.000
_cell.angle_alpha   90.00
_cell.angle_beta   90.00
_cell.angle_gamma   90.00
#
_symmetry.space_group_name_H-M   'P 1'
#
loop_
_entity.id
_entity.type
_entity.pdbx_description
1 polymer ?
#
loop_
_entity_poly.entity_id
_entity_poly.type
_entity_poly.pdbx_seq_one_letter_code
_entity_poly.pdbx_strand_id
1 'polypeptide(L)'
;MDNNKLILKPGLEGVPVTNSSICEIDGNKGKLLYRGYSIEELSKKSSFLETAYLLIWGELPTAIQLRDFEQEVQMHRRLSFRVRDMMKCFPATGHPMDALQSSAASLGLFYSRRAIDCLLYTSPSPRDMRRARMPSSA
;
A
#
# COMPACT_ATOMS: atom_id res chain seq x y z
N MET A 1 -27.43 -32.38 8.21
CA MET A 1 -26.15 -32.13 8.93
C MET A 1 -25.08 -32.06 7.88
N ASP A 2 -24.86 -30.85 7.32
CA ASP A 2 -23.91 -30.67 6.24
C ASP A 2 -22.50 -30.64 6.80
N ASN A 3 -21.75 -31.71 6.51
CA ASN A 3 -20.33 -31.80 6.76
C ASN A 3 -19.60 -30.82 5.83
N ASN A 4 -19.52 -29.55 6.23
CA ASN A 4 -18.66 -28.57 5.59
C ASN A 4 -17.20 -28.91 5.93
N LYS A 5 -16.66 -29.89 5.21
CA LYS A 5 -15.26 -30.29 5.29
C LYS A 5 -14.44 -29.11 4.80
N LEU A 6 -13.85 -28.36 5.73
CA LEU A 6 -12.87 -27.32 5.42
C LEU A 6 -11.73 -27.96 4.61
N ILE A 7 -11.77 -27.76 3.28
CA ILE A 7 -10.70 -28.21 2.39
C ILE A 7 -9.55 -27.23 2.57
N LEU A 8 -8.54 -27.68 3.33
CA LEU A 8 -7.31 -26.90 3.48
C LEU A 8 -6.59 -26.87 2.11
N LYS A 9 -6.42 -25.68 1.54
CA LYS A 9 -5.64 -25.47 0.32
C LYS A 9 -4.31 -24.77 0.70
N PRO A 10 -3.20 -25.50 0.75
CA PRO A 10 -1.90 -24.93 1.06
C PRO A 10 -1.53 -23.84 0.04
N GLY A 11 -1.08 -22.70 0.51
CA GLY A 11 -0.67 -21.58 -0.36
C GLY A 11 -1.80 -20.83 -1.06
N LEU A 12 -3.09 -21.15 -0.77
CA LEU A 12 -4.28 -20.52 -1.35
C LEU A 12 -4.35 -20.66 -2.89
N GLU A 13 -3.67 -21.62 -3.48
CA GLU A 13 -3.69 -21.84 -4.93
C GLU A 13 -5.12 -22.10 -5.43
N GLY A 14 -5.55 -21.32 -6.42
CA GLY A 14 -6.89 -21.40 -7.01
C GLY A 14 -8.02 -20.93 -6.10
N VAL A 15 -7.72 -20.27 -4.97
CA VAL A 15 -8.74 -19.66 -4.11
C VAL A 15 -8.85 -18.17 -4.42
N PRO A 16 -9.97 -17.70 -5.01
CA PRO A 16 -10.17 -16.26 -5.22
C PRO A 16 -10.33 -15.56 -3.87
N VAL A 17 -9.53 -14.55 -3.61
CA VAL A 17 -9.54 -13.78 -2.36
C VAL A 17 -10.37 -12.51 -2.50
N THR A 18 -10.21 -11.81 -3.61
CA THR A 18 -10.93 -10.56 -3.89
C THR A 18 -10.92 -10.23 -5.39
N ASN A 19 -11.83 -9.36 -5.80
CA ASN A 19 -11.82 -8.77 -7.13
C ASN A 19 -10.97 -7.49 -7.10
N SER A 20 -10.13 -7.30 -8.10
CA SER A 20 -9.32 -6.10 -8.26
C SER A 20 -9.58 -5.46 -9.62
N SER A 21 -9.74 -4.14 -9.66
CA SER A 21 -9.80 -3.35 -10.89
C SER A 21 -8.47 -2.66 -11.22
N ILE A 22 -7.43 -2.90 -10.41
CA ILE A 22 -6.15 -2.21 -10.54
C ILE A 22 -5.30 -2.84 -11.64
N CYS A 23 -5.24 -4.17 -11.68
CA CYS A 23 -4.43 -4.87 -12.68
C CYS A 23 -5.13 -6.15 -13.16
N GLU A 24 -4.83 -6.53 -14.39
CA GLU A 24 -5.19 -7.80 -15.01
C GLU A 24 -3.91 -8.51 -15.46
N ILE A 25 -3.75 -9.76 -15.05
CA ILE A 25 -2.55 -10.55 -15.33
C ILE A 25 -2.95 -11.85 -16.04
N ASP A 26 -2.44 -12.06 -17.24
CA ASP A 26 -2.51 -13.34 -17.95
C ASP A 26 -1.10 -13.93 -18.06
N GLY A 27 -0.74 -14.79 -17.11
CA GLY A 27 0.59 -15.39 -17.05
C GLY A 27 0.89 -16.32 -18.23
N ASN A 28 -0.13 -16.93 -18.85
CA ASN A 28 0.06 -17.82 -19.99
C ASN A 28 0.42 -17.05 -21.26
N LYS A 29 -0.13 -15.86 -21.42
CA LYS A 29 0.14 -14.97 -22.55
C LYS A 29 1.21 -13.92 -22.26
N GLY A 30 1.74 -13.87 -21.03
CA GLY A 30 2.68 -12.84 -20.61
C GLY A 30 2.12 -11.43 -20.67
N LYS A 31 0.80 -11.27 -20.46
CA LYS A 31 0.10 -9.99 -20.58
C LYS A 31 -0.18 -9.39 -19.21
N LEU A 32 0.22 -8.14 -19.02
CA LEU A 32 -0.06 -7.34 -17.84
C LEU A 32 -0.71 -6.02 -18.24
N LEU A 33 -1.87 -5.73 -17.66
CA LEU A 33 -2.59 -4.48 -17.85
C LEU A 33 -2.72 -3.76 -16.50
N TYR A 34 -2.50 -2.45 -16.48
CA TYR A 34 -2.78 -1.58 -15.36
C TYR A 34 -3.95 -0.64 -15.71
N ARG A 35 -5.07 -0.77 -15.00
CA ARG A 35 -6.30 0.00 -15.26
C ARG A 35 -6.71 -0.03 -16.75
N GLY A 36 -6.47 -1.15 -17.45
CA GLY A 36 -6.75 -1.33 -18.87
C GLY A 36 -5.64 -0.92 -19.83
N TYR A 37 -4.57 -0.29 -19.36
CA TYR A 37 -3.41 0.09 -20.17
C TYR A 37 -2.34 -1.01 -20.15
N SER A 38 -1.75 -1.31 -21.31
CA SER A 38 -0.65 -2.26 -21.40
C SER A 38 0.60 -1.74 -20.70
N ILE A 39 1.28 -2.62 -19.94
CA ILE A 39 2.55 -2.26 -19.29
C ILE A 39 3.62 -1.83 -20.30
N GLU A 40 3.58 -2.39 -21.51
CA GLU A 40 4.52 -2.02 -22.58
C GLU A 40 4.31 -0.58 -23.05
N GLU A 41 3.06 -0.13 -23.13
CA GLU A 41 2.75 1.26 -23.50
C GLU A 41 3.11 2.23 -22.37
N LEU A 42 2.76 1.87 -21.13
CA LEU A 42 3.08 2.69 -19.97
C LEU A 42 4.60 2.85 -19.81
N SER A 43 5.37 1.78 -20.00
CA SER A 43 6.84 1.84 -19.86
C SER A 43 7.51 2.72 -20.92
N LYS A 44 6.90 2.85 -22.10
CA LYS A 44 7.44 3.64 -23.21
C LYS A 44 6.99 5.10 -23.20
N LYS A 45 5.76 5.37 -22.75
CA LYS A 45 5.09 6.66 -22.92
C LYS A 45 4.82 7.40 -21.62
N SER A 46 4.84 6.73 -20.48
CA SER A 46 4.48 7.32 -19.19
C SER A 46 5.66 7.38 -18.23
N SER A 47 5.67 8.40 -17.39
CA SER A 47 6.60 8.51 -16.26
C SER A 47 6.14 7.64 -15.09
N PHE A 48 7.06 7.43 -14.12
CA PHE A 48 6.72 6.72 -12.88
C PHE A 48 5.55 7.39 -12.13
N LEU A 49 5.54 8.71 -12.05
CA LEU A 49 4.50 9.45 -11.32
C LEU A 49 3.15 9.44 -12.04
N GLU A 50 3.14 9.45 -13.35
CA GLU A 50 1.89 9.26 -14.14
C GLU A 50 1.30 7.87 -13.91
N THR A 51 2.14 6.82 -13.92
CA THR A 51 1.70 5.45 -13.65
C THR A 51 1.23 5.30 -12.20
N ALA A 52 1.92 5.90 -11.24
CA ALA A 52 1.49 5.91 -9.84
C ALA A 52 0.14 6.60 -9.67
N TYR A 53 -0.06 7.74 -10.32
CA TYR A 53 -1.33 8.45 -10.34
C TYR A 53 -2.45 7.58 -10.92
N LEU A 54 -2.22 6.95 -12.07
CA LEU A 54 -3.16 6.03 -12.71
C LEU A 54 -3.59 4.89 -11.77
N LEU A 55 -2.66 4.29 -11.06
CA LEU A 55 -2.96 3.17 -10.14
C LEU A 55 -3.78 3.62 -8.93
N ILE A 56 -3.51 4.82 -8.40
CA ILE A 56 -4.19 5.37 -7.21
C ILE A 56 -5.59 5.87 -7.57
N TRP A 57 -5.72 6.71 -8.58
CA TRP A 57 -6.98 7.37 -8.92
C TRP A 57 -7.77 6.69 -10.05
N GLY A 58 -7.14 5.79 -10.81
CA GLY A 58 -7.80 5.00 -11.85
C GLY A 58 -7.77 5.61 -13.24
N GLU A 59 -7.31 6.84 -13.40
CA GLU A 59 -7.23 7.59 -14.65
C GLU A 59 -5.84 8.21 -14.83
N LEU A 60 -5.42 8.41 -16.07
CA LEU A 60 -4.18 9.15 -16.35
C LEU A 60 -4.35 10.63 -15.99
N PRO A 61 -3.33 11.24 -15.36
CA PRO A 61 -3.43 12.64 -14.94
C PRO A 61 -3.40 13.59 -16.14
N THR A 62 -4.12 14.69 -16.01
CA THR A 62 -3.89 15.87 -16.87
C THR A 62 -2.57 16.53 -16.49
N ALA A 63 -2.04 17.40 -17.37
CA ALA A 63 -0.77 18.10 -17.11
C ALA A 63 -0.79 18.93 -15.80
N ILE A 64 -1.95 19.45 -15.41
CA ILE A 64 -2.13 20.21 -14.16
C ILE A 64 -2.09 19.27 -12.98
N GLN A 65 -2.87 18.19 -13.00
CA GLN A 65 -2.93 17.19 -11.96
C GLN A 65 -1.57 16.52 -11.72
N LEU A 66 -0.84 16.22 -12.79
CA LEU A 66 0.51 15.65 -12.67
C LEU A 66 1.45 16.62 -11.95
N ARG A 67 1.45 17.90 -12.32
CA ARG A 67 2.29 18.91 -11.66
C ARG A 67 1.98 19.05 -10.18
N ASP A 68 0.69 19.10 -9.83
CA ASP A 68 0.26 19.23 -8.44
C ASP A 68 0.69 17.98 -7.64
N PHE A 69 0.51 16.80 -8.21
CA PHE A 69 0.95 15.54 -7.61
C PHE A 69 2.48 15.47 -7.44
N GLU A 70 3.24 15.92 -8.44
CA GLU A 70 4.71 16.00 -8.35
C GLU A 70 5.15 16.92 -7.22
N GLN A 71 4.51 18.08 -7.07
CA GLN A 71 4.82 19.02 -5.99
C GLN A 71 4.50 18.42 -4.63
N GLU A 72 3.37 17.74 -4.48
CA GLU A 72 2.98 17.09 -3.25
C GLU A 72 3.98 15.99 -2.85
N VAL A 73 4.35 15.12 -3.80
CA VAL A 73 5.38 14.10 -3.60
C VAL A 73 6.72 14.73 -3.21
N GLN A 74 7.14 15.82 -3.85
CA GLN A 74 8.39 16.51 -3.54
C GLN A 74 8.38 17.09 -2.12
N MET A 75 7.28 17.68 -1.67
CA MET A 75 7.16 18.21 -0.31
C MET A 75 7.27 17.12 0.75
N HIS A 76 6.72 15.93 0.47
CA HIS A 76 6.71 14.81 1.43
C HIS A 76 7.95 13.90 1.37
N ARG A 77 8.85 14.08 0.39
CA ARG A 77 10.09 13.29 0.27
C ARG A 77 11.12 13.56 1.35
N ARG A 78 11.04 14.69 2.04
CA ARG A 78 12.03 15.08 3.05
C ARG A 78 11.71 14.45 4.40
N LEU A 79 12.58 13.56 4.83
CA LEU A 79 12.52 13.05 6.20
C LEU A 79 12.90 14.13 7.20
N SER A 80 12.19 14.19 8.32
CA SER A 80 12.56 15.07 9.42
C SER A 80 13.97 14.73 9.95
N PHE A 81 14.68 15.73 10.49
CA PHE A 81 16.02 15.49 11.02
C PHE A 81 16.01 14.46 12.16
N ARG A 82 14.94 14.40 12.97
CA ARG A 82 14.79 13.44 14.06
C ARG A 82 14.77 11.99 13.58
N VAL A 83 14.07 11.72 12.48
CA VAL A 83 14.06 10.37 11.86
C VAL A 83 15.46 10.02 11.37
N ARG A 84 16.15 10.95 10.72
CA ARG A 84 17.51 10.72 10.24
C ARG A 84 18.51 10.49 11.39
N ASP A 85 18.36 11.20 12.51
CA ASP A 85 19.22 11.01 13.68
C ASP A 85 18.96 9.67 14.35
N MET A 86 17.70 9.25 14.44
CA MET A 86 17.34 7.91 14.91
C MET A 86 18.00 6.82 14.05
N MET A 87 17.96 6.98 12.72
CA MET A 87 18.58 6.01 11.79
C MET A 87 20.10 5.91 12.00
N LYS A 88 20.77 6.97 12.40
CA LYS A 88 22.22 6.95 12.71
C LYS A 88 22.54 6.11 13.97
N CYS A 89 21.56 5.86 14.83
CA CYS A 89 21.74 5.03 16.02
C CYS A 89 21.70 3.52 15.72
N PHE A 90 21.34 3.13 14.50
CA PHE A 90 21.31 1.71 14.14
C PHE A 90 22.74 1.15 14.03
N PRO A 91 22.99 -0.07 14.54
CA PRO A 91 24.29 -0.69 14.43
C PRO A 91 24.63 -0.99 12.96
N ALA A 92 25.86 -0.72 12.56
CA ALA A 92 26.33 -0.99 11.19
C ALA A 92 26.32 -2.49 10.82
N THR A 93 26.29 -3.37 11.83
CA THR A 93 26.20 -4.83 11.67
C THR A 93 24.79 -5.35 11.48
N GLY A 94 23.78 -4.48 11.64
CA GLY A 94 22.36 -4.85 11.50
C GLY A 94 21.99 -5.17 10.05
N HIS A 95 20.98 -6.04 9.87
CA HIS A 95 20.48 -6.33 8.53
C HIS A 95 19.79 -5.08 7.93
N PRO A 96 20.09 -4.67 6.69
CA PRO A 96 19.52 -3.46 6.09
C PRO A 96 17.97 -3.44 6.05
N MET A 97 17.32 -4.60 5.90
CA MET A 97 15.88 -4.69 5.88
C MET A 97 15.26 -4.44 7.26
N ASP A 98 15.93 -4.85 8.35
CA ASP A 98 15.47 -4.57 9.71
C ASP A 98 15.56 -3.07 10.01
N ALA A 99 16.64 -2.43 9.54
CA ALA A 99 16.80 -0.98 9.64
C ALA A 99 15.71 -0.23 8.83
N LEU A 100 15.41 -0.70 7.61
CA LEU A 100 14.36 -0.12 6.78
C LEU A 100 12.98 -0.29 7.43
N GLN A 101 12.66 -1.48 7.91
CA GLN A 101 11.39 -1.77 8.59
C GLN A 101 11.20 -0.92 9.85
N SER A 102 12.24 -0.84 10.69
CA SER A 102 12.23 -0.02 11.91
C SER A 102 12.07 1.47 11.59
N SER A 103 12.76 1.96 10.56
CA SER A 103 12.64 3.34 10.09
C SER A 103 11.24 3.63 9.57
N ALA A 104 10.67 2.76 8.74
CA ALA A 104 9.33 2.92 8.21
C ALA A 104 8.28 2.91 9.32
N ALA A 105 8.37 2.00 10.28
CA ALA A 105 7.49 1.94 11.43
C ALA A 105 7.56 3.21 12.30
N SER A 106 8.76 3.77 12.45
CA SER A 106 8.96 5.00 13.24
C SER A 106 8.35 6.24 12.59
N LEU A 107 8.17 6.28 11.27
CA LEU A 107 7.54 7.42 10.58
C LEU A 107 6.15 7.72 11.15
N GLY A 108 5.39 6.69 11.55
CA GLY A 108 4.08 6.85 12.18
C GLY A 108 4.09 7.63 13.50
N LEU A 109 5.24 7.71 14.18
CA LEU A 109 5.41 8.48 15.43
C LEU A 109 5.66 9.96 15.16
N PHE A 110 6.25 10.30 14.01
CA PHE A 110 6.68 11.67 13.67
C PHE A 110 5.67 12.41 12.79
N TYR A 111 4.79 11.69 12.11
CA TYR A 111 3.74 12.28 11.28
C TYR A 111 2.39 12.13 11.99
N SER A 112 1.67 13.23 12.16
CA SER A 112 0.40 13.21 12.88
C SER A 112 -0.63 12.33 12.17
N ARG A 113 -1.45 11.64 12.95
CA ARG A 113 -2.46 10.66 12.54
C ARG A 113 -3.40 11.09 11.41
N ARG A 114 -3.58 12.39 11.14
CA ARG A 114 -4.49 12.88 10.09
C ARG A 114 -4.16 12.38 8.68
N ALA A 115 -2.88 12.07 8.39
CA ALA A 115 -2.50 11.51 7.10
C ALA A 115 -2.54 9.96 7.09
N ILE A 116 -2.57 9.32 8.26
CA ILE A 116 -2.52 7.86 8.41
C ILE A 116 -3.92 7.27 8.56
N ASP A 117 -4.90 8.05 9.01
CA ASP A 117 -6.28 7.59 9.21
C ASP A 117 -6.92 7.03 7.92
N CYS A 118 -6.54 7.52 6.75
CA CYS A 118 -7.00 6.98 5.47
C CYS A 118 -6.51 5.55 5.18
N LEU A 119 -5.36 5.13 5.70
CA LEU A 119 -4.78 3.82 5.41
C LEU A 119 -5.18 2.75 6.43
N LEU A 120 -5.51 3.15 7.67
CA LEU A 120 -5.88 2.23 8.75
C LEU A 120 -7.38 1.90 8.80
N TYR A 121 -8.24 2.72 8.20
CA TYR A 121 -9.70 2.53 8.25
C TYR A 121 -10.27 1.60 7.17
N THR A 122 -9.47 1.13 6.22
CA THR A 122 -9.96 0.29 5.12
C THR A 122 -10.10 -1.18 5.46
N SER A 123 -9.66 -1.62 6.65
CA SER A 123 -9.89 -3.00 7.09
C SER A 123 -10.01 -3.06 8.62
N PRO A 124 -11.22 -2.93 9.17
CA PRO A 124 -11.42 -3.15 10.60
C PRO A 124 -11.01 -4.59 10.93
N SER A 125 -9.98 -4.73 11.76
CA SER A 125 -9.59 -6.03 12.28
C SER A 125 -10.76 -6.67 13.03
N PRO A 126 -10.97 -7.99 12.96
CA PRO A 126 -11.96 -8.68 13.77
C PRO A 126 -11.82 -8.41 15.28
N ARG A 127 -10.65 -7.96 15.74
CA ARG A 127 -10.41 -7.51 17.12
C ARG A 127 -11.04 -6.16 17.43
N ASP A 128 -11.08 -5.24 16.48
CA ASP A 128 -11.67 -3.91 16.66
C ASP A 128 -13.19 -3.99 16.71
N MET A 129 -13.79 -4.93 15.98
CA MET A 129 -15.21 -5.22 16.02
C MET A 129 -15.68 -5.79 17.36
N ARG A 130 -14.82 -6.49 18.12
CA ARG A 130 -15.15 -7.00 19.46
C ARG A 130 -15.13 -5.91 20.53
N ARG A 131 -14.29 -4.89 20.40
CA ARG A 131 -14.23 -3.75 21.35
C ARG A 131 -15.47 -2.84 21.25
N ALA A 132 -16.05 -2.70 20.06
CA ALA A 132 -17.25 -1.90 19.87
C ALA A 132 -18.53 -2.54 20.47
N ARG A 133 -18.48 -3.80 20.92
CA ARG A 133 -19.61 -4.54 21.47
C ARG A 133 -19.58 -4.71 23.01
N MET A 134 -18.62 -4.12 23.71
CA MET A 134 -18.68 -4.11 25.17
C MET A 134 -19.62 -2.98 25.63
N PRO A 135 -20.76 -3.30 26.27
CA PRO A 135 -21.56 -2.28 26.92
C PRO A 135 -20.72 -1.66 28.03
N SER A 136 -20.67 -0.32 28.08
CA SER A 136 -20.14 0.36 29.24
C SER A 136 -21.00 -0.03 30.44
N SER A 137 -20.45 -0.85 31.33
CA SER A 137 -21.07 -1.10 32.63
C SER A 137 -21.09 0.22 33.38
N ALA A 138 -22.32 0.68 33.69
CA ALA A 138 -22.61 1.76 34.61
C ALA A 138 -21.96 1.51 35.98
#